data_12407f14758c401845dc37af1bc6b5e4
#
_entry.id   12407f14758c401845dc37af1bc6b5e4
#
_cell.length_a   1.000
_cell.length_b   1.000
_cell.length_c   1.000
_cell.angle_alpha   90.00
_cell.angle_beta   90.00
_cell.angle_gamma   90.00
#
_symmetry.space_group_name_H-M   'P 1'
#
loop_
_entity.id
_entity.type
_entity.pdbx_description
1 polymer ?
#
loop_
_entity_poly.entity_id
_entity_poly.type
_entity_poly.pdbx_seq_one_letter_code
_entity_poly.pdbx_strand_id
1 'polypeptide(L)'
;IDLSSTINLIDEIGYLESLFSQANIAFIGGSLIPRGGQNFLEALRFSLPISSGESFYNFQEIAEDLIEMDILKVGNSAEQLKLIWEEQLNSLPNQIYEKTDHYLKHRMGASQRAFKHLSL
;
A
#
# COMPACT_ATOMS: atom_id res chain seq x y z
N ILE A 1 1.26 22.59 1.43
CA ILE A 1 2.53 21.89 1.14
C ILE A 1 3.00 22.25 -0.25
N ASP A 2 4.23 22.71 -0.35
CA ASP A 2 4.85 23.00 -1.63
C ASP A 2 5.59 21.75 -2.12
N LEU A 3 5.13 21.17 -3.22
CA LEU A 3 5.70 19.98 -3.82
C LEU A 3 6.50 20.29 -5.10
N SER A 4 7.12 21.46 -5.16
CA SER A 4 7.90 21.87 -6.32
C SER A 4 9.23 21.13 -6.47
N SER A 5 9.76 20.56 -5.38
CA SER A 5 11.01 19.80 -5.40
C SER A 5 10.80 18.39 -5.90
N THR A 6 11.86 17.77 -6.45
CA THR A 6 11.81 16.36 -6.87
C THR A 6 11.56 15.41 -5.70
N ILE A 7 12.17 15.69 -4.55
CA ILE A 7 11.99 14.93 -3.32
C ILE A 7 11.50 15.88 -2.24
N ASN A 8 10.44 15.50 -1.55
CA ASN A 8 9.86 16.31 -0.48
C ASN A 8 9.75 15.46 0.78
N LEU A 9 10.28 15.96 1.89
CA LEU A 9 10.14 15.34 3.20
C LEU A 9 8.94 15.94 3.91
N ILE A 10 7.96 15.11 4.26
CA ILE A 10 6.78 15.54 5.00
C ILE A 10 6.90 15.01 6.43
N ASP A 11 7.11 15.90 7.37
CA ASP A 11 7.33 15.57 8.79
C ASP A 11 6.16 16.00 9.67
N GLU A 12 5.04 16.42 9.09
CA GLU A 12 3.86 16.85 9.81
C GLU A 12 2.77 15.77 9.78
N ILE A 13 2.02 15.65 10.87
CA ILE A 13 0.91 14.70 10.98
C ILE A 13 -0.30 15.24 10.23
N GLY A 14 -1.03 14.37 9.55
CA GLY A 14 -2.30 14.71 8.92
C GLY A 14 -2.26 14.94 7.42
N TYR A 15 -1.07 14.91 6.81
CA TYR A 15 -0.94 15.12 5.37
C TYR A 15 -0.91 13.84 4.53
N LEU A 16 -0.76 12.68 5.16
CA LEU A 16 -0.56 11.42 4.43
C LEU A 16 -1.75 11.08 3.54
N GLU A 17 -2.95 11.25 4.03
CA GLU A 17 -4.17 10.97 3.28
C GLU A 17 -4.26 11.85 2.03
N SER A 18 -4.00 13.15 2.18
CA SER A 18 -3.99 14.08 1.06
C SER A 18 -2.93 13.72 0.01
N LEU A 19 -1.75 13.29 0.46
CA LEU A 19 -0.67 12.89 -0.43
C LEU A 19 -1.03 11.60 -1.18
N PHE A 20 -1.61 10.62 -0.52
CA PHE A 20 -2.04 9.39 -1.16
C PHE A 20 -3.11 9.64 -2.22
N SER A 21 -4.01 10.60 -2.00
CA SER A 21 -5.03 10.94 -3.00
C SER A 21 -4.46 11.47 -4.31
N GLN A 22 -3.22 11.97 -4.28
CA GLN A 22 -2.53 12.53 -5.44
C GLN A 22 -1.42 11.63 -5.97
N ALA A 23 -1.14 10.52 -5.31
CA ALA A 23 -0.05 9.62 -5.69
C ALA A 23 -0.44 8.69 -6.83
N ASN A 24 0.56 8.17 -7.53
CA ASN A 24 0.37 7.17 -8.59
C ASN A 24 0.77 5.77 -8.13
N ILE A 25 1.73 5.67 -7.23
CA ILE A 25 2.16 4.41 -6.60
C ILE A 25 2.52 4.71 -5.15
N ALA A 26 2.58 3.66 -4.33
CA ALA A 26 2.99 3.78 -2.93
C ALA A 26 4.01 2.70 -2.57
N PHE A 27 5.06 3.09 -1.84
CA PHE A 27 6.01 2.15 -1.25
C PHE A 27 5.83 2.17 0.28
N ILE A 28 5.67 1.00 0.86
CA ILE A 28 5.45 0.87 2.30
C ILE A 28 6.79 0.67 3.01
N GLY A 29 7.16 1.65 3.84
CA GLY A 29 8.43 1.67 4.55
C GLY A 29 8.51 0.68 5.70
N GLY A 30 9.71 0.60 6.31
CA GLY A 30 9.96 -0.35 7.40
C GLY A 30 9.98 -1.79 6.94
N SER A 31 10.05 -2.05 5.64
CA SER A 31 9.91 -3.37 5.05
C SER A 31 11.19 -3.94 4.44
N LEU A 32 12.21 -3.11 4.24
CA LEU A 32 13.51 -3.54 3.70
C LEU A 32 14.46 -4.07 4.78
N ILE A 33 14.13 -3.84 6.04
CA ILE A 33 14.85 -4.30 7.21
C ILE A 33 13.86 -5.04 8.12
N PRO A 34 14.31 -5.86 9.08
CA PRO A 34 13.40 -6.69 9.88
C PRO A 34 12.62 -5.89 10.93
N ARG A 35 11.79 -4.95 10.49
CA ARG A 35 10.90 -4.16 11.36
C ARG A 35 9.43 -4.50 11.17
N GLY A 36 9.08 -5.36 10.20
CA GLY A 36 7.73 -5.84 10.02
C GLY A 36 6.80 -5.00 9.17
N GLY A 37 7.30 -3.89 8.62
CA GLY A 37 6.55 -3.04 7.70
C GLY A 37 5.55 -2.11 8.36
N GLN A 38 5.05 -1.16 7.60
CA GLN A 38 3.97 -0.26 7.96
C GLN A 38 2.64 -0.76 7.40
N ASN A 39 1.54 -0.11 7.77
CA ASN A 39 0.21 -0.53 7.38
C ASN A 39 -0.07 -0.27 5.89
N PHE A 40 -0.66 -1.25 5.20
CA PHE A 40 -1.04 -1.15 3.78
C PHE A 40 -2.40 -0.49 3.56
N LEU A 41 -3.23 -0.37 4.59
CA LEU A 41 -4.64 -0.02 4.44
C LEU A 41 -4.88 1.37 3.85
N GLU A 42 -4.06 2.35 4.20
CA GLU A 42 -4.23 3.70 3.67
C GLU A 42 -3.99 3.75 2.16
N ALA A 43 -2.95 3.08 1.68
CA ALA A 43 -2.68 2.99 0.25
C ALA A 43 -3.80 2.26 -0.48
N LEU A 44 -4.34 1.19 0.13
CA LEU A 44 -5.48 0.46 -0.43
C LEU A 44 -6.71 1.33 -0.59
N ARG A 45 -7.00 2.19 0.37
CA ARG A 45 -8.16 3.07 0.31
C ARG A 45 -8.12 4.01 -0.88
N PHE A 46 -6.95 4.35 -1.37
CA PHE A 46 -6.77 5.22 -2.54
C PHE A 46 -6.49 4.43 -3.83
N SER A 47 -6.63 3.12 -3.78
CA SER A 47 -6.48 2.23 -4.95
C SER A 47 -5.13 2.40 -5.64
N LEU A 48 -4.07 2.56 -4.86
CA LEU A 48 -2.72 2.69 -5.39
C LEU A 48 -2.07 1.33 -5.59
N PRO A 49 -1.28 1.14 -6.67
CA PRO A 49 -0.36 0.02 -6.73
C PRO A 49 0.64 0.13 -5.59
N ILE A 50 0.87 -0.97 -4.89
CA ILE A 50 1.67 -0.98 -3.66
C ILE A 50 2.93 -1.81 -3.87
N SER A 51 4.04 -1.35 -3.30
CA SER A 51 5.27 -2.13 -3.21
C SER A 51 5.82 -2.09 -1.80
N SER A 52 6.60 -3.10 -1.45
CA SER A 52 7.27 -3.17 -0.16
C SER A 52 8.52 -4.04 -0.26
N GLY A 53 9.37 -4.02 0.79
CA GLY A 53 10.38 -5.04 0.99
C GLY A 53 9.76 -6.32 1.57
N GLU A 54 10.57 -7.32 1.86
CA GLU A 54 10.10 -8.62 2.34
C GLU A 54 9.61 -8.62 3.78
N SER A 55 10.00 -7.64 4.58
CA SER A 55 9.65 -7.63 6.00
C SER A 55 8.29 -6.98 6.20
N PHE A 56 7.26 -7.79 6.35
CA PHE A 56 5.90 -7.33 6.62
C PHE A 56 5.20 -8.21 7.64
N TYR A 57 5.95 -8.78 8.60
CA TYR A 57 5.37 -9.73 9.58
C TYR A 57 4.30 -9.09 10.46
N ASN A 58 4.29 -7.76 10.65
CA ASN A 58 3.22 -7.10 11.39
C ASN A 58 1.89 -7.13 10.64
N PHE A 59 1.92 -7.37 9.33
CA PHE A 59 0.75 -7.35 8.45
C PHE A 59 0.74 -8.53 7.48
N GLN A 60 1.23 -9.68 7.96
CA GLN A 60 1.50 -10.85 7.13
C GLN A 60 0.28 -11.32 6.35
N GLU A 61 -0.85 -11.45 7.01
CA GLU A 61 -2.07 -11.95 6.39
C GLU A 61 -2.57 -11.02 5.28
N ILE A 62 -2.60 -9.72 5.56
CA ILE A 62 -3.00 -8.72 4.57
C ILE A 62 -2.03 -8.73 3.39
N ALA A 63 -0.73 -8.76 3.66
CA ALA A 63 0.28 -8.75 2.62
C ALA A 63 0.14 -9.96 1.69
N GLU A 64 -0.06 -11.14 2.23
CA GLU A 64 -0.24 -12.37 1.45
C GLU A 64 -1.45 -12.27 0.53
N ASP A 65 -2.57 -11.76 1.03
CA ASP A 65 -3.76 -11.53 0.22
C ASP A 65 -3.50 -10.56 -0.93
N LEU A 66 -2.81 -9.47 -0.65
CA LEU A 66 -2.52 -8.46 -1.66
C LEU A 66 -1.53 -8.94 -2.72
N ILE A 67 -0.57 -9.79 -2.33
CA ILE A 67 0.35 -10.41 -3.28
C ILE A 67 -0.42 -11.34 -4.21
N GLU A 68 -1.30 -12.16 -3.66
CA GLU A 68 -2.11 -13.09 -4.44
C GLU A 68 -3.00 -12.36 -5.44
N MET A 69 -3.54 -11.22 -5.06
CA MET A 69 -4.37 -10.39 -5.92
C MET A 69 -3.59 -9.50 -6.88
N ASP A 70 -2.27 -9.56 -6.84
CA ASP A 70 -1.38 -8.74 -7.69
C ASP A 70 -1.53 -7.24 -7.44
N ILE A 71 -1.85 -6.86 -6.22
CA ILE A 71 -1.89 -5.47 -5.76
C ILE A 71 -0.55 -5.07 -5.14
N LEU A 72 0.06 -5.97 -4.35
CA LEU A 72 1.33 -5.76 -3.69
C LEU A 72 2.44 -6.48 -4.43
N LYS A 73 3.50 -5.76 -4.77
CA LYS A 73 4.74 -6.31 -5.34
C LYS A 73 5.85 -6.17 -4.31
N VAL A 74 6.67 -7.19 -4.18
CA VAL A 74 7.75 -7.24 -3.19
C VAL A 74 9.11 -7.22 -3.87
N GLY A 75 10.01 -6.35 -3.41
CA GLY A 75 11.37 -6.25 -3.91
C GLY A 75 12.37 -6.12 -2.76
N ASN A 76 13.56 -6.69 -2.95
CA ASN A 76 14.60 -6.74 -1.92
C ASN A 76 15.79 -5.84 -2.20
N SER A 77 15.81 -5.17 -3.32
CA SER A 77 16.91 -4.31 -3.72
C SER A 77 16.39 -3.09 -4.46
N ALA A 78 17.22 -2.07 -4.57
CA ALA A 78 16.88 -0.88 -5.34
C ALA A 78 16.59 -1.23 -6.80
N GLU A 79 17.34 -2.18 -7.36
CA GLU A 79 17.14 -2.60 -8.75
C GLU A 79 15.79 -3.27 -8.95
N GLN A 80 15.40 -4.17 -8.05
CA GLN A 80 14.10 -4.83 -8.10
C GLN A 80 12.97 -3.82 -7.93
N LEU A 81 13.08 -2.91 -6.98
CA LEU A 81 12.07 -1.89 -6.75
C LEU A 81 11.91 -0.95 -7.94
N LYS A 82 13.02 -0.59 -8.59
CA LYS A 82 12.97 0.23 -9.80
C LYS A 82 12.11 -0.43 -10.88
N LEU A 83 12.34 -1.72 -11.14
CA LEU A 83 11.57 -2.46 -12.13
C LEU A 83 10.11 -2.56 -11.76
N ILE A 84 9.82 -2.81 -10.47
CA ILE A 84 8.46 -2.85 -9.96
C ILE A 84 7.75 -1.51 -10.17
N TRP A 85 8.40 -0.42 -9.81
CA TRP A 85 7.81 0.91 -9.92
C TRP A 85 7.58 1.33 -11.38
N GLU A 86 8.50 0.98 -12.28
CA GLU A 86 8.31 1.23 -13.71
C GLU A 86 7.08 0.49 -14.24
N GLU A 87 6.92 -0.78 -13.86
CA GLU A 87 5.75 -1.58 -14.23
C GLU A 87 4.47 -0.99 -13.65
N GLN A 88 4.48 -0.63 -12.36
CA GLN A 88 3.31 -0.06 -11.70
C GLN A 88 2.88 1.29 -12.30
N LEU A 89 3.85 2.15 -12.63
CA LEU A 89 3.56 3.44 -13.24
C LEU A 89 2.96 3.31 -14.65
N ASN A 90 3.21 2.20 -15.33
CA ASN A 90 2.67 1.93 -16.65
C ASN A 90 1.37 1.11 -16.62
N SER A 91 0.91 0.69 -15.43
CA SER A 91 -0.33 -0.08 -15.32
C SER A 91 -1.57 0.82 -15.46
N LEU A 92 -2.70 0.22 -15.86
CA LEU A 92 -3.96 0.94 -16.01
C LEU A 92 -4.61 1.15 -14.64
N PRO A 93 -4.95 2.39 -14.28
CA PRO A 93 -5.55 2.67 -12.95
C PRO A 93 -6.82 1.88 -12.66
N ASN A 94 -7.65 1.63 -13.68
CA ASN A 94 -8.91 0.91 -13.50
C ASN A 94 -8.74 -0.52 -13.02
N GLN A 95 -7.67 -1.21 -13.44
CA GLN A 95 -7.41 -2.58 -13.01
C GLN A 95 -7.12 -2.64 -11.51
N ILE A 96 -6.33 -1.72 -11.00
CA ILE A 96 -6.03 -1.65 -9.58
C ILE A 96 -7.27 -1.27 -8.78
N TYR A 97 -8.06 -0.32 -9.26
CA TYR A 97 -9.29 0.09 -8.59
C TYR A 97 -10.25 -1.09 -8.40
N GLU A 98 -10.46 -1.87 -9.43
CA GLU A 98 -11.36 -3.04 -9.35
C GLU A 98 -10.87 -4.05 -8.32
N LYS A 99 -9.56 -4.34 -8.31
CA LYS A 99 -8.97 -5.28 -7.35
C LYS A 99 -9.09 -4.80 -5.92
N THR A 100 -8.74 -3.54 -5.65
CA THR A 100 -8.77 -2.97 -4.31
C THR A 100 -10.19 -2.84 -3.80
N ASP A 101 -11.12 -2.44 -4.66
CA ASP A 101 -12.54 -2.34 -4.30
C ASP A 101 -13.10 -3.71 -3.92
N HIS A 102 -12.80 -4.73 -4.72
CA HIS A 102 -13.22 -6.10 -4.42
C HIS A 102 -12.65 -6.57 -3.08
N TYR A 103 -11.35 -6.34 -2.84
CA TYR A 103 -10.72 -6.74 -1.59
C TYR A 103 -11.37 -6.06 -0.38
N LEU A 104 -11.56 -4.75 -0.45
CA LEU A 104 -12.12 -3.99 0.65
C LEU A 104 -13.57 -4.40 0.96
N LYS A 105 -14.36 -4.70 -0.07
CA LYS A 105 -15.77 -5.11 0.12
C LYS A 105 -15.90 -6.53 0.64
N HIS A 106 -15.11 -7.46 0.13
CA HIS A 106 -15.32 -8.89 0.38
C HIS A 106 -14.47 -9.44 1.51
N ARG A 107 -13.25 -8.91 1.72
CA ARG A 107 -12.36 -9.39 2.77
C ARG A 107 -12.34 -8.47 3.99
N MET A 108 -12.07 -7.19 3.78
CA MET A 108 -12.00 -6.23 4.89
C MET A 108 -13.37 -5.95 5.48
N GLY A 109 -14.43 -5.97 4.69
CA GLY A 109 -15.80 -5.81 5.20
C GLY A 109 -16.17 -6.85 6.25
N ALA A 110 -15.78 -8.10 6.03
CA ALA A 110 -16.00 -9.17 7.00
C ALA A 110 -15.18 -8.97 8.27
N SER A 111 -13.92 -8.58 8.14
CA SER A 111 -13.06 -8.29 9.28
C SER A 111 -13.57 -7.12 10.11
N GLN A 112 -14.03 -6.07 9.45
CA GLN A 112 -14.60 -4.91 10.13
C GLN A 112 -15.88 -5.26 10.88
N ARG A 113 -16.72 -6.10 10.30
CA ARG A 113 -17.95 -6.56 10.97
C ARG A 113 -17.63 -7.37 12.22
N ALA A 114 -16.69 -8.28 12.12
CA ALA A 114 -16.23 -9.05 13.27
C ALA A 114 -15.66 -8.15 14.36
N PHE A 115 -14.85 -7.16 13.97
CA PHE A 115 -14.26 -6.20 14.90
C PHE A 115 -15.32 -5.37 15.61
N LYS A 116 -16.37 -4.94 14.90
CA LYS A 116 -17.47 -4.18 15.52
C LYS A 116 -18.17 -4.98 16.59
N HIS A 117 -18.35 -6.27 16.42
CA HIS A 117 -18.96 -7.12 17.44
C HIS A 117 -18.05 -7.31 18.66
N LEU A 118 -16.74 -7.25 18.48
CA LEU A 118 -15.77 -7.45 19.56
C LEU A 118 -15.43 -6.18 20.31
N SER A 119 -15.53 -5.02 19.68
CA SER A 119 -15.01 -3.76 20.21
C SER A 119 -16.04 -2.95 20.98
N LEU A 120 -17.13 -3.53 21.29
CA LEU A 120 -18.15 -2.86 22.10
C LEU A 120 -17.67 -2.59 23.53
#